data_44899562ad15a922607a4cafb095a452
#
_entry.id   44899562ad15a922607a4cafb095a452
#
_cell.length_a   1.000
_cell.length_b   1.000
_cell.length_c   1.000
_cell.angle_alpha   90.00
_cell.angle_beta   90.00
_cell.angle_gamma   90.00
#
_symmetry.space_group_name_H-M   'P 1'
#
loop_
_entity.id
_entity.type
_entity.pdbx_description
1 polymer ?
#
loop_
_entity_poly.entity_id
_entity_poly.type
_entity_poly.pdbx_seq_one_letter_code
_entity_poly.pdbx_strand_id
1 'polypeptide(L)'
;MSKVTTGLPRLDKLLGGGFPDRTTILVSGGPGTGKTLFGMNFLLEGARKGEKCCYVTLNETPEEIVRACKGFERMKDVEKLIGKSLAIEHIALGESNMSIKRFVTLLTEYPKLDRIVIDNANKMFMFSDSKKGYRIHFSEMLRYLKGIGCSLIICETEDGGIDGGNGEAFECDGVLSLSFMELEEKPMRSLTVHKLRYSSFDAKVPHEFIIDEAGLKLGETKII
;
A
#
# COMPACT_ATOMS: atom_id res chain seq x y z
N MET A 1 11.20 18.69 1.20
CA MET A 1 10.89 17.45 0.48
C MET A 1 9.43 17.52 0.06
N SER A 2 9.11 17.25 -1.20
CA SER A 2 7.72 17.21 -1.69
C SER A 2 6.92 16.13 -0.96
N LYS A 3 5.62 16.32 -0.88
CA LYS A 3 4.70 15.39 -0.22
C LYS A 3 3.70 14.84 -1.23
N VAL A 4 3.36 13.58 -1.08
CA VAL A 4 2.41 12.83 -1.90
C VAL A 4 1.17 12.56 -1.06
N THR A 5 0.03 13.10 -1.46
CA THR A 5 -1.23 12.94 -0.73
C THR A 5 -1.71 11.49 -0.76
N THR A 6 -2.28 11.02 0.35
CA THR A 6 -2.74 9.64 0.51
C THR A 6 -4.15 9.39 -0.05
N GLY A 7 -4.89 10.47 -0.34
CA GLY A 7 -6.32 10.41 -0.63
C GLY A 7 -7.20 10.36 0.63
N LEU A 8 -6.58 10.46 1.81
CA LEU A 8 -7.25 10.59 3.10
C LEU A 8 -6.83 11.92 3.74
N PRO A 9 -7.62 12.99 3.59
CA PRO A 9 -7.21 14.35 3.97
C PRO A 9 -6.77 14.47 5.43
N ARG A 10 -7.37 13.70 6.32
CA ARG A 10 -7.00 13.70 7.74
C ARG A 10 -5.65 13.01 7.96
N LEU A 11 -5.37 11.91 7.27
CA LEU A 11 -4.06 11.27 7.33
C LEU A 11 -2.99 12.21 6.76
N ASP A 12 -3.28 12.87 5.65
CA ASP A 12 -2.36 13.85 5.06
C ASP A 12 -2.03 14.96 6.07
N LYS A 13 -3.04 15.49 6.77
CA LYS A 13 -2.83 16.50 7.83
C LYS A 13 -1.94 15.97 8.96
N LEU A 14 -2.16 14.74 9.43
CA LEU A 14 -1.36 14.11 10.48
C LEU A 14 0.10 13.91 10.06
N LEU A 15 0.35 13.67 8.77
CA LEU A 15 1.68 13.44 8.21
C LEU A 15 2.36 14.73 7.69
N GLY A 16 1.74 15.89 7.90
CA GLY A 16 2.26 17.16 7.41
C GLY A 16 2.22 17.30 5.89
N GLY A 17 1.13 16.83 5.26
CA GLY A 17 0.84 16.94 3.82
C GLY A 17 0.85 15.63 3.05
N GLY A 18 1.01 14.48 3.71
CA GLY A 18 1.06 13.16 3.11
C GLY A 18 2.41 12.45 3.25
N PHE A 19 2.65 11.43 2.43
CA PHE A 19 3.93 10.71 2.43
C PHE A 19 5.04 11.55 1.81
N PRO A 20 6.28 11.46 2.31
CA PRO A 20 7.42 12.04 1.60
C PRO A 20 7.58 11.41 0.21
N ASP A 21 7.83 12.22 -0.79
CA ASP A 21 8.08 11.73 -2.14
C ASP A 21 9.29 10.80 -2.19
N ARG A 22 9.28 9.83 -3.13
CA ARG A 22 10.33 8.83 -3.32
C ARG A 22 10.63 7.99 -2.08
N THR A 23 9.58 7.67 -1.32
CA THR A 23 9.65 6.76 -0.18
C THR A 23 8.86 5.48 -0.41
N THR A 24 9.25 4.45 0.30
CA THR A 24 8.57 3.16 0.32
C THR A 24 7.86 2.97 1.65
N ILE A 25 6.55 2.76 1.60
CA ILE A 25 5.68 2.66 2.77
C ILE A 25 5.10 1.25 2.84
N LEU A 26 5.38 0.54 3.93
CA LEU A 26 4.73 -0.73 4.23
C LEU A 26 3.34 -0.47 4.79
N VAL A 27 2.34 -1.14 4.23
CA VAL A 27 0.94 -1.15 4.72
C VAL A 27 0.61 -2.56 5.14
N SER A 28 0.62 -2.82 6.42
CA SER A 28 0.44 -4.16 6.99
C SER A 28 -0.93 -4.35 7.62
N GLY A 29 -1.35 -5.60 7.80
CA GLY A 29 -2.58 -5.93 8.52
C GLY A 29 -3.15 -7.29 8.15
N GLY A 30 -4.06 -7.77 8.98
CA GLY A 30 -4.80 -9.02 8.79
C GLY A 30 -5.82 -8.93 7.64
N PRO A 31 -6.52 -10.04 7.36
CA PRO A 31 -7.57 -10.09 6.34
C PRO A 31 -8.73 -9.14 6.69
N GLY A 32 -9.36 -8.55 5.68
CA GLY A 32 -10.53 -7.68 5.85
C GLY A 32 -10.26 -6.29 6.45
N THR A 33 -9.01 -5.93 6.75
CA THR A 33 -8.67 -4.62 7.34
C THR A 33 -8.73 -3.46 6.34
N GLY A 34 -8.76 -3.75 5.02
CA GLY A 34 -8.91 -2.74 3.97
C GLY A 34 -7.62 -2.34 3.25
N LYS A 35 -6.56 -3.16 3.31
CA LYS A 35 -5.26 -2.88 2.67
C LYS A 35 -5.36 -2.61 1.17
N THR A 36 -6.02 -3.50 0.42
CA THR A 36 -6.22 -3.36 -1.02
C THR A 36 -6.96 -2.07 -1.36
N LEU A 37 -8.03 -1.76 -0.62
CA LEU A 37 -8.79 -0.51 -0.80
C LEU A 37 -7.94 0.72 -0.46
N PHE A 38 -7.10 0.66 0.58
CA PHE A 38 -6.17 1.76 0.92
C PHE A 38 -5.17 2.00 -0.21
N GLY A 39 -4.59 0.92 -0.76
CA GLY A 39 -3.69 1.00 -1.91
C GLY A 39 -4.36 1.61 -3.13
N MET A 40 -5.57 1.16 -3.46
CA MET A 40 -6.35 1.71 -4.59
C MET A 40 -6.74 3.17 -4.35
N ASN A 41 -7.17 3.56 -3.15
CA ASN A 41 -7.47 4.95 -2.81
C ASN A 41 -6.25 5.87 -3.03
N PHE A 42 -5.06 5.41 -2.62
CA PHE A 42 -3.80 6.13 -2.84
C PHE A 42 -3.49 6.35 -4.32
N LEU A 43 -3.70 5.32 -5.16
CA LEU A 43 -3.47 5.43 -6.61
C LEU A 43 -4.52 6.29 -7.29
N LEU A 44 -5.80 6.13 -6.95
CA LEU A 44 -6.89 6.92 -7.53
C LEU A 44 -6.73 8.40 -7.23
N GLU A 45 -6.24 8.77 -6.04
CA GLU A 45 -5.92 10.16 -5.69
C GLU A 45 -4.88 10.75 -6.64
N GLY A 46 -3.81 10.02 -6.97
CA GLY A 46 -2.80 10.46 -7.92
C GLY A 46 -3.31 10.46 -9.36
N ALA A 47 -3.96 9.38 -9.76
CA ALA A 47 -4.45 9.21 -11.13
C ALA A 47 -5.44 10.31 -11.55
N ARG A 48 -6.28 10.80 -10.63
CA ARG A 48 -7.18 11.95 -10.85
C ARG A 48 -6.43 13.26 -11.02
N LYS A 49 -5.23 13.37 -10.49
CA LYS A 49 -4.33 14.53 -10.66
C LYS A 49 -3.48 14.42 -11.93
N GLY A 50 -3.63 13.34 -12.70
CA GLY A 50 -2.85 13.08 -13.92
C GLY A 50 -1.51 12.41 -13.67
N GLU A 51 -1.23 11.99 -12.43
CA GLU A 51 -0.04 11.20 -12.09
C GLU A 51 -0.15 9.79 -12.71
N LYS A 52 0.99 9.21 -13.08
CA LYS A 52 1.06 7.83 -13.62
C LYS A 52 1.14 6.84 -12.46
N CYS A 53 0.11 6.02 -12.35
CA CYS A 53 -0.11 5.12 -11.23
C CYS A 53 -0.16 3.66 -11.71
N CYS A 54 0.43 2.75 -10.94
CA CYS A 54 0.39 1.32 -11.21
C CYS A 54 0.07 0.52 -9.95
N TYR A 55 -0.92 -0.37 -10.03
CA TYR A 55 -1.19 -1.40 -9.03
C TYR A 55 -0.67 -2.74 -9.54
N VAL A 56 0.26 -3.33 -8.84
CA VAL A 56 0.78 -4.67 -9.15
C VAL A 56 0.23 -5.65 -8.13
N THR A 57 -0.56 -6.60 -8.59
CA THR A 57 -1.15 -7.63 -7.76
C THR A 57 -0.52 -9.01 -8.01
N LEU A 58 -0.25 -9.73 -6.93
CA LEU A 58 0.18 -11.12 -6.90
C LEU A 58 -0.94 -12.06 -6.41
N ASN A 59 -2.12 -11.51 -6.13
CA ASN A 59 -3.27 -12.22 -5.54
C ASN A 59 -4.50 -12.17 -6.43
N GLU A 60 -5.14 -11.00 -6.42
CA GLU A 60 -6.43 -10.75 -7.02
C GLU A 60 -6.25 -10.38 -8.50
N THR A 61 -7.21 -10.76 -9.32
CA THR A 61 -7.24 -10.31 -10.72
C THR A 61 -7.59 -8.83 -10.83
N PRO A 62 -7.23 -8.16 -11.93
CA PRO A 62 -7.63 -6.76 -12.17
C PRO A 62 -9.15 -6.56 -12.07
N GLU A 63 -9.94 -7.52 -12.55
CA GLU A 63 -11.41 -7.48 -12.53
C GLU A 63 -11.95 -7.52 -11.09
N GLU A 64 -11.33 -8.31 -10.21
CA GLU A 64 -11.71 -8.40 -8.78
C GLU A 64 -11.40 -7.08 -8.06
N ILE A 65 -10.24 -6.49 -8.30
CA ILE A 65 -9.86 -5.18 -7.72
C ILE A 65 -10.82 -4.08 -8.20
N VAL A 66 -11.11 -4.03 -9.51
CA VAL A 66 -12.06 -3.06 -10.07
C VAL A 66 -13.45 -3.24 -9.46
N ARG A 67 -13.92 -4.51 -9.34
CA ARG A 67 -15.21 -4.81 -8.71
C ARG A 67 -15.26 -4.34 -7.25
N ALA A 68 -14.19 -4.56 -6.49
CA ALA A 68 -14.08 -4.06 -5.12
C ALA A 68 -14.19 -2.53 -5.06
N CYS A 69 -13.49 -1.81 -5.94
CA CYS A 69 -13.56 -0.35 -6.00
C CYS A 69 -14.95 0.18 -6.33
N LYS A 70 -15.66 -0.46 -7.25
CA LYS A 70 -17.01 -0.04 -7.68
C LYS A 70 -18.06 -0.04 -6.56
N GLY A 71 -17.84 -0.77 -5.51
CA GLY A 71 -18.69 -0.78 -4.31
C GLY A 71 -18.67 0.55 -3.52
N PHE A 72 -17.76 1.49 -3.87
CA PHE A 72 -17.56 2.73 -3.12
C PHE A 72 -17.70 3.96 -4.02
N GLU A 73 -18.52 4.93 -3.58
CA GLU A 73 -18.80 6.15 -4.34
C GLU A 73 -17.52 6.89 -4.78
N ARG A 74 -16.54 7.01 -3.89
CA ARG A 74 -15.27 7.70 -4.18
C ARG A 74 -14.30 6.91 -5.05
N MET A 75 -14.61 5.65 -5.40
CA MET A 75 -13.73 4.80 -6.20
C MET A 75 -14.37 4.31 -7.50
N LYS A 76 -15.66 4.55 -7.71
CA LYS A 76 -16.42 4.04 -8.87
C LYS A 76 -15.95 4.53 -10.24
N ASP A 77 -15.14 5.58 -10.28
CA ASP A 77 -14.53 6.10 -11.49
C ASP A 77 -13.25 5.36 -11.93
N VAL A 78 -12.85 4.30 -11.21
CA VAL A 78 -11.63 3.51 -11.44
C VAL A 78 -11.50 3.10 -12.92
N GLU A 79 -12.56 2.60 -13.56
CA GLU A 79 -12.52 2.17 -14.95
C GLU A 79 -12.22 3.31 -15.94
N LYS A 80 -12.59 4.55 -15.61
CA LYS A 80 -12.33 5.72 -16.45
C LYS A 80 -10.85 6.12 -16.46
N LEU A 81 -10.09 5.68 -15.45
CA LEU A 81 -8.68 6.01 -15.26
C LEU A 81 -7.76 4.91 -15.81
N ILE A 82 -8.24 3.64 -15.88
CA ILE A 82 -7.50 2.52 -16.46
C ILE A 82 -7.15 2.81 -17.92
N GLY A 83 -5.90 2.52 -18.28
CA GLY A 83 -5.34 2.77 -19.62
C GLY A 83 -4.98 4.25 -19.89
N LYS A 84 -5.25 5.17 -18.95
CA LYS A 84 -4.89 6.60 -19.05
C LYS A 84 -3.80 6.97 -18.04
N SER A 85 -4.17 7.00 -16.78
CA SER A 85 -3.31 7.36 -15.65
C SER A 85 -3.16 6.23 -14.61
N LEU A 86 -3.92 5.14 -14.76
CA LEU A 86 -3.89 3.97 -13.89
C LEU A 86 -3.66 2.71 -14.72
N ALA A 87 -2.70 1.88 -14.32
CA ALA A 87 -2.54 0.49 -14.73
C ALA A 87 -2.81 -0.45 -13.56
N ILE A 88 -3.36 -1.63 -13.83
CA ILE A 88 -3.49 -2.73 -12.87
C ILE A 88 -2.89 -3.95 -13.53
N GLU A 89 -1.79 -4.45 -12.97
CA GLU A 89 -1.01 -5.57 -13.50
C GLU A 89 -1.11 -6.77 -12.57
N HIS A 90 -1.49 -7.91 -13.12
CA HIS A 90 -1.53 -9.17 -12.41
C HIS A 90 -0.34 -10.04 -12.79
N ILE A 91 0.44 -10.45 -11.80
CA ILE A 91 1.57 -11.36 -11.99
C ILE A 91 1.21 -12.72 -11.41
N ALA A 92 0.94 -13.68 -12.29
CA ALA A 92 0.60 -15.04 -11.90
C ALA A 92 1.80 -15.77 -11.30
N LEU A 93 1.59 -16.39 -10.13
CA LEU A 93 2.64 -17.08 -9.36
C LEU A 93 3.09 -18.43 -9.96
N GLY A 94 2.43 -18.93 -11.01
CA GLY A 94 2.68 -20.24 -11.62
C GLY A 94 3.81 -20.29 -12.65
N GLU A 95 4.43 -19.18 -12.98
CA GLU A 95 5.52 -19.16 -13.94
C GLU A 95 6.83 -19.62 -13.30
N SER A 96 7.41 -20.70 -13.80
CA SER A 96 8.60 -21.39 -13.30
C SER A 96 9.89 -20.54 -13.23
N ASN A 97 9.86 -19.30 -13.71
CA ASN A 97 11.00 -18.38 -13.77
C ASN A 97 10.75 -17.01 -13.08
N MET A 98 9.71 -16.90 -12.22
CA MET A 98 9.47 -15.66 -11.52
C MET A 98 10.52 -15.43 -10.44
N SER A 99 11.08 -14.24 -10.41
CA SER A 99 12.03 -13.76 -9.40
C SER A 99 11.78 -12.29 -9.13
N ILE A 100 12.21 -11.79 -7.98
CA ILE A 100 12.13 -10.35 -7.67
C ILE A 100 12.86 -9.51 -8.75
N LYS A 101 13.95 -10.03 -9.29
CA LYS A 101 14.68 -9.38 -10.40
C LYS A 101 13.79 -9.25 -11.65
N ARG A 102 13.09 -10.32 -12.05
CA ARG A 102 12.15 -10.27 -13.19
C ARG A 102 11.00 -9.32 -12.91
N PHE A 103 10.49 -9.31 -11.69
CA PHE A 103 9.47 -8.36 -11.25
C PHE A 103 9.93 -6.90 -11.45
N VAL A 104 11.16 -6.56 -10.99
CA VAL A 104 11.74 -5.23 -11.23
C VAL A 104 11.86 -4.93 -12.72
N THR A 105 12.25 -5.92 -13.54
CA THR A 105 12.34 -5.76 -15.00
C THR A 105 11.00 -5.41 -15.61
N LEU A 106 9.89 -6.04 -15.19
CA LEU A 106 8.53 -5.70 -15.66
C LEU A 106 8.18 -4.24 -15.33
N LEU A 107 8.60 -3.74 -14.17
CA LEU A 107 8.36 -2.34 -13.80
C LEU A 107 9.13 -1.35 -14.70
N THR A 108 10.21 -1.77 -15.35
CA THR A 108 10.97 -0.91 -16.28
C THR A 108 10.20 -0.62 -17.58
N GLU A 109 9.15 -1.38 -17.88
CA GLU A 109 8.23 -1.11 -19.00
C GLU A 109 7.36 0.12 -18.74
N TYR A 110 7.30 0.59 -17.49
CA TYR A 110 6.57 1.78 -17.05
C TYR A 110 7.54 2.93 -16.70
N PRO A 111 8.11 3.64 -17.68
CA PRO A 111 9.29 4.51 -17.45
C PRO A 111 9.02 5.79 -16.66
N LYS A 112 7.79 6.09 -16.26
CA LYS A 112 7.45 7.33 -15.55
C LYS A 112 6.27 7.12 -14.59
N LEU A 113 6.44 6.21 -13.64
CA LEU A 113 5.45 6.06 -12.58
C LEU A 113 5.70 7.11 -11.49
N ASP A 114 4.62 7.72 -11.02
CA ASP A 114 4.63 8.62 -9.87
C ASP A 114 4.23 7.87 -8.58
N ARG A 115 3.30 6.90 -8.73
CA ARG A 115 2.85 6.05 -7.63
C ARG A 115 2.78 4.59 -8.04
N ILE A 116 3.14 3.73 -7.09
CA ILE A 116 3.01 2.29 -7.29
C ILE A 116 2.51 1.61 -6.00
N VAL A 117 1.67 0.60 -6.17
CA VAL A 117 1.26 -0.32 -5.10
C VAL A 117 1.66 -1.73 -5.49
N ILE A 118 2.26 -2.46 -4.56
CA ILE A 118 2.60 -3.88 -4.72
C ILE A 118 1.82 -4.69 -3.68
N ASP A 119 0.94 -5.56 -4.15
CA ASP A 119 0.08 -6.41 -3.33
C ASP A 119 0.32 -7.91 -3.70
N ASN A 120 1.06 -8.71 -2.89
CA ASN A 120 1.62 -8.36 -1.61
C ASN A 120 3.07 -8.86 -1.44
N ALA A 121 3.77 -8.31 -0.47
CA ALA A 121 5.15 -8.64 -0.17
C ALA A 121 5.33 -10.11 0.28
N ASN A 122 4.35 -10.68 0.97
CA ASN A 122 4.43 -12.05 1.49
C ASN A 122 4.59 -13.07 0.36
N LYS A 123 3.86 -12.87 -0.75
CA LYS A 123 4.00 -13.75 -1.91
C LYS A 123 5.34 -13.59 -2.63
N MET A 124 5.97 -12.44 -2.53
CA MET A 124 7.32 -12.24 -3.06
C MET A 124 8.36 -13.09 -2.32
N PHE A 125 8.11 -13.43 -1.06
CA PHE A 125 8.98 -14.36 -0.32
C PHE A 125 9.05 -15.74 -0.98
N MET A 126 7.97 -16.18 -1.65
CA MET A 126 7.92 -17.46 -2.37
C MET A 126 8.90 -17.54 -3.55
N PHE A 127 9.42 -16.40 -4.02
CA PHE A 127 10.42 -16.34 -5.09
C PHE A 127 11.87 -16.42 -4.59
N SER A 128 12.06 -16.70 -3.31
CA SER A 128 13.39 -16.71 -2.67
C SER A 128 13.62 -18.02 -1.93
N ASP A 129 14.81 -18.60 -2.13
CA ASP A 129 15.19 -19.87 -1.50
C ASP A 129 15.52 -19.72 0.00
N SER A 130 15.62 -18.51 0.50
CA SER A 130 15.95 -18.22 1.89
C SER A 130 15.51 -16.83 2.34
N LYS A 131 15.30 -16.67 3.65
CA LYS A 131 15.00 -15.38 4.28
C LYS A 131 16.09 -14.32 3.99
N LYS A 132 17.37 -14.73 3.96
CA LYS A 132 18.49 -13.84 3.61
C LYS A 132 18.40 -13.37 2.16
N GLY A 133 18.17 -14.30 1.23
CA GLY A 133 18.01 -13.99 -0.20
C GLY A 133 16.83 -13.06 -0.43
N TYR A 134 15.69 -13.34 0.19
CA TYR A 134 14.51 -12.46 0.14
C TYR A 134 14.85 -11.03 0.58
N ARG A 135 15.48 -10.84 1.75
CA ARG A 135 15.83 -9.50 2.26
C ARG A 135 16.75 -8.72 1.32
N ILE A 136 17.72 -9.39 0.72
CA ILE A 136 18.64 -8.75 -0.25
C ILE A 136 17.82 -8.24 -1.46
N HIS A 137 17.06 -9.13 -2.09
CA HIS A 137 16.27 -8.78 -3.27
C HIS A 137 15.16 -7.78 -2.96
N PHE A 138 14.53 -7.88 -1.78
CA PHE A 138 13.53 -6.92 -1.33
C PHE A 138 14.14 -5.52 -1.16
N SER A 139 15.31 -5.40 -0.52
CA SER A 139 16.04 -4.13 -0.41
C SER A 139 16.43 -3.55 -1.78
N GLU A 140 16.85 -4.39 -2.74
CA GLU A 140 17.16 -3.96 -4.12
C GLU A 140 15.92 -3.41 -4.82
N MET A 141 14.79 -4.11 -4.69
CA MET A 141 13.51 -3.65 -5.23
C MET A 141 13.10 -2.30 -4.62
N LEU A 142 13.16 -2.15 -3.29
CA LEU A 142 12.81 -0.88 -2.63
C LEU A 142 13.71 0.27 -3.11
N ARG A 143 15.00 0.02 -3.35
CA ARG A 143 15.91 1.03 -3.89
C ARG A 143 15.50 1.45 -5.29
N TYR A 144 15.09 0.51 -6.13
CA TYR A 144 14.57 0.78 -7.46
C TYR A 144 13.29 1.62 -7.40
N LEU A 145 12.32 1.24 -6.55
CA LEU A 145 11.06 1.94 -6.37
C LEU A 145 11.23 3.40 -5.93
N LYS A 146 12.20 3.69 -5.05
CA LYS A 146 12.56 5.07 -4.65
C LYS A 146 13.07 5.91 -5.83
N GLY A 147 13.63 5.28 -6.84
CA GLY A 147 14.02 5.96 -8.10
C GLY A 147 12.83 6.36 -8.97
N ILE A 148 11.71 5.66 -8.82
CA ILE A 148 10.49 5.88 -9.60
C ILE A 148 9.61 6.95 -8.94
N GLY A 149 9.10 6.70 -7.72
CA GLY A 149 8.14 7.56 -7.05
C GLY A 149 7.81 7.10 -5.64
N CYS A 150 6.63 7.48 -5.12
CA CYS A 150 6.14 7.00 -3.84
C CYS A 150 5.46 5.64 -3.98
N SER A 151 5.86 4.68 -3.16
CA SER A 151 5.43 3.30 -3.29
C SER A 151 4.77 2.79 -2.01
N LEU A 152 3.65 2.08 -2.15
CA LEU A 152 3.06 1.29 -1.07
C LEU A 152 3.36 -0.20 -1.30
N ILE A 153 3.80 -0.86 -0.24
CA ILE A 153 4.02 -2.31 -0.22
C ILE A 153 3.00 -2.91 0.75
N ILE A 154 2.05 -3.64 0.23
CA ILE A 154 1.05 -4.32 1.05
C ILE A 154 1.65 -5.58 1.63
N CYS A 155 1.41 -5.81 2.92
CA CYS A 155 1.93 -6.95 3.66
C CYS A 155 0.82 -7.56 4.53
N GLU A 156 0.63 -8.87 4.40
CA GLU A 156 -0.25 -9.62 5.28
C GLU A 156 0.47 -9.92 6.59
N THR A 157 -0.25 -9.75 7.70
CA THR A 157 0.29 -10.03 9.04
C THR A 157 -0.66 -10.91 9.83
N GLU A 158 -0.11 -11.67 10.74
CA GLU A 158 -0.86 -12.27 11.85
C GLU A 158 -1.19 -11.20 12.89
N ASP A 159 -2.10 -11.49 13.81
CA ASP A 159 -2.56 -10.55 14.83
C ASP A 159 -1.41 -9.93 15.61
N GLY A 160 -1.39 -8.60 15.67
CA GLY A 160 -0.35 -7.81 16.34
C GLY A 160 0.96 -7.64 15.58
N GLY A 161 1.12 -8.26 14.41
CA GLY A 161 2.31 -8.10 13.58
C GLY A 161 2.34 -6.76 12.84
N ILE A 162 3.54 -6.23 12.61
CA ILE A 162 3.76 -5.02 11.80
C ILE A 162 4.35 -5.31 10.41
N ASP A 163 4.76 -6.56 10.16
CA ASP A 163 5.26 -7.06 8.88
C ASP A 163 5.03 -8.58 8.74
N GLY A 164 5.42 -9.17 7.62
CA GLY A 164 5.29 -10.61 7.34
C GLY A 164 6.29 -11.51 8.07
N GLY A 165 7.03 -11.00 9.05
CA GLY A 165 8.01 -11.75 9.84
C GLY A 165 9.37 -11.91 9.15
N ASN A 166 9.59 -11.27 8.00
CA ASN A 166 10.85 -11.34 7.26
C ASN A 166 11.69 -10.06 7.36
N GLY A 167 11.21 -9.04 8.10
CA GLY A 167 11.89 -7.79 8.36
C GLY A 167 11.59 -6.69 7.36
N GLU A 168 10.47 -6.76 6.64
CA GLU A 168 10.00 -5.77 5.68
C GLU A 168 9.90 -4.38 6.30
N ALA A 169 9.42 -4.30 7.56
CA ALA A 169 9.27 -3.06 8.31
C ALA A 169 10.59 -2.32 8.55
N PHE A 170 11.72 -3.04 8.64
CA PHE A 170 13.03 -2.41 8.80
C PHE A 170 13.53 -1.76 7.52
N GLU A 171 13.24 -2.36 6.37
CA GLU A 171 13.72 -1.92 5.06
C GLU A 171 12.93 -0.72 4.52
N CYS A 172 11.61 -0.65 4.77
CA CYS A 172 10.75 0.44 4.31
C CYS A 172 11.01 1.76 5.05
N ASP A 173 10.73 2.89 4.40
CA ASP A 173 10.87 4.24 5.01
C ASP A 173 9.70 4.57 5.94
N GLY A 174 8.53 4.04 5.66
CA GLY A 174 7.34 4.15 6.49
C GLY A 174 6.72 2.80 6.78
N VAL A 175 5.98 2.71 7.89
CA VAL A 175 5.22 1.53 8.30
C VAL A 175 3.88 1.99 8.88
N LEU A 176 2.81 1.57 8.24
CA LEU A 176 1.43 1.72 8.69
C LEU A 176 0.84 0.34 8.94
N SER A 177 0.07 0.18 10.01
CA SER A 177 -0.76 -1.00 10.21
C SER A 177 -2.24 -0.67 10.17
N LEU A 178 -2.99 -1.57 9.56
CA LEU A 178 -4.45 -1.62 9.59
C LEU A 178 -4.84 -2.84 10.42
N SER A 179 -5.64 -2.62 11.47
CA SER A 179 -6.04 -3.69 12.39
C SER A 179 -7.50 -3.55 12.82
N PHE A 180 -8.06 -4.60 13.39
CA PHE A 180 -9.28 -4.52 14.16
C PHE A 180 -8.92 -4.30 15.64
N MET A 181 -9.66 -3.42 16.30
CA MET A 181 -9.61 -3.23 17.73
C MET A 181 -10.95 -3.66 18.32
N GLU A 182 -10.92 -4.51 19.32
CA GLU A 182 -12.10 -4.87 20.07
C GLU A 182 -12.43 -3.73 21.04
N LEU A 183 -13.59 -3.15 20.86
CA LEU A 183 -14.21 -2.22 21.81
C LEU A 183 -15.49 -2.87 22.33
N GLU A 184 -15.94 -2.45 23.51
CA GLU A 184 -17.01 -3.10 24.28
C GLU A 184 -18.28 -3.44 23.47
N GLU A 185 -18.61 -2.71 22.41
CA GLU A 185 -19.85 -2.92 21.65
C GLU A 185 -19.64 -3.59 20.27
N LYS A 186 -18.54 -3.32 19.59
CA LYS A 186 -18.24 -3.89 18.26
C LYS A 186 -16.78 -3.68 17.85
N PRO A 187 -16.22 -4.59 17.02
CA PRO A 187 -14.88 -4.39 16.46
C PRO A 187 -14.85 -3.16 15.55
N MET A 188 -13.78 -2.37 15.71
CA MET A 188 -13.54 -1.16 14.92
C MET A 188 -12.21 -1.28 14.18
N ARG A 189 -12.16 -0.83 12.93
CA ARG A 189 -10.88 -0.77 12.20
C ARG A 189 -10.07 0.41 12.69
N SER A 190 -8.76 0.21 12.80
CA SER A 190 -7.81 1.25 13.13
C SER A 190 -6.67 1.34 12.13
N LEU A 191 -6.13 2.54 11.97
CA LEU A 191 -4.89 2.83 11.25
C LEU A 191 -3.89 3.42 12.23
N THR A 192 -2.70 2.81 12.28
CA THR A 192 -1.60 3.26 13.14
C THR A 192 -0.36 3.51 12.30
N VAL A 193 0.26 4.68 12.46
CA VAL A 193 1.55 4.99 11.84
C VAL A 193 2.66 4.65 12.83
N HIS A 194 3.45 3.62 12.54
CA HIS A 194 4.55 3.16 13.41
C HIS A 194 5.86 3.87 13.12
N LYS A 195 6.10 4.18 11.85
CA LYS A 195 7.35 4.75 11.36
C LYS A 195 7.07 5.59 10.12
N LEU A 196 7.69 6.73 10.01
CA LEU A 196 7.75 7.51 8.77
C LEU A 196 9.00 8.39 8.79
N ARG A 197 10.01 8.03 7.99
CA ARG A 197 11.21 8.81 7.82
C ARG A 197 10.89 10.15 7.18
N TYR A 198 11.67 11.17 7.48
CA TYR A 198 11.56 12.52 6.91
C TYR A 198 10.24 13.25 7.22
N SER A 199 9.53 12.83 8.28
CA SER A 199 8.30 13.47 8.77
C SER A 199 8.27 13.49 10.28
N SER A 200 7.67 14.55 10.84
CA SER A 200 7.31 14.62 12.26
C SER A 200 5.82 14.29 12.39
N PHE A 201 5.48 13.36 13.26
CA PHE A 201 4.11 12.94 13.54
C PHE A 201 4.04 12.20 14.89
N ASP A 202 2.83 12.05 15.44
CA ASP A 202 2.59 11.27 16.65
C ASP A 202 2.60 9.77 16.31
N ALA A 203 3.74 9.12 16.58
CA ALA A 203 3.92 7.71 16.28
C ALA A 203 3.09 6.81 17.19
N LYS A 204 2.63 5.68 16.64
CA LYS A 204 1.93 4.60 17.36
C LYS A 204 0.62 5.00 18.02
N VAL A 205 0.00 6.09 17.57
CA VAL A 205 -1.34 6.46 17.99
C VAL A 205 -2.33 5.83 17.02
N PRO A 206 -3.23 4.93 17.46
CA PRO A 206 -4.25 4.37 16.60
C PRO A 206 -5.35 5.39 16.33
N HIS A 207 -5.77 5.46 15.09
CA HIS A 207 -6.87 6.28 14.62
C HIS A 207 -7.96 5.40 14.04
N GLU A 208 -9.22 5.74 14.29
CA GLU A 208 -10.34 5.05 13.67
C GLU A 208 -10.23 5.08 12.14
N PHE A 209 -10.30 3.91 11.51
CA PHE A 209 -10.27 3.76 10.06
C PHE A 209 -11.61 3.26 9.56
N ILE A 210 -12.35 4.12 8.89
CA ILE A 210 -13.73 3.88 8.48
C ILE A 210 -13.75 3.51 7.00
N ILE A 211 -14.47 2.42 6.71
CA ILE A 211 -14.81 1.98 5.35
C ILE A 211 -16.34 1.92 5.30
N ASP A 212 -16.94 2.84 4.57
CA ASP A 212 -18.39 2.94 4.37
C ASP A 212 -18.74 3.09 2.87
N GLU A 213 -20.01 3.21 2.52
CA GLU A 213 -20.48 3.35 1.14
C GLU A 213 -19.82 4.53 0.39
N ALA A 214 -19.45 5.59 1.10
CA ALA A 214 -18.77 6.74 0.51
C ALA A 214 -17.29 6.42 0.14
N GLY A 215 -16.66 5.46 0.82
CA GLY A 215 -15.27 5.08 0.64
C GLY A 215 -14.49 5.04 1.95
N LEU A 216 -13.20 5.39 1.90
CA LEU A 216 -12.30 5.35 3.04
C LEU A 216 -12.16 6.72 3.68
N LYS A 217 -12.12 6.75 5.01
CA LYS A 217 -11.80 7.96 5.79
C LYS A 217 -11.15 7.61 7.12
N LEU A 218 -10.41 8.57 7.67
CA LEU A 218 -9.89 8.51 9.03
C LEU A 218 -10.85 9.27 9.95
N GLY A 219 -11.34 8.60 11.00
CA GLY A 219 -12.27 9.17 11.99
C GLY A 219 -11.64 10.29 12.81
N GLU A 220 -12.48 11.04 13.53
CA GLU A 220 -12.01 12.17 14.34
C GLU A 220 -11.41 11.76 15.66
N THR A 221 -11.76 10.59 16.15
CA THR A 221 -11.37 10.07 17.45
C THR A 221 -9.99 9.41 17.37
N LYS A 222 -9.11 9.80 18.28
CA LYS A 222 -7.96 8.96 18.64
C LYS A 222 -8.52 7.83 19.51
N ILE A 223 -8.19 6.60 19.17
CA ILE A 223 -8.55 5.47 20.01
C ILE A 223 -7.50 5.43 21.13
N ILE A 224 -7.93 5.72 22.36
CA ILE A 224 -7.09 5.76 23.56
C ILE A 224 -7.29 4.45 24.31
#